data_766f989b781bfabdb0626029a71027c8
#
_entry.id   766f989b781bfabdb0626029a71027c8
#
_cell.length_a   1.000
_cell.length_b   1.000
_cell.length_c   1.000
_cell.angle_alpha   90.00
_cell.angle_beta   90.00
_cell.angle_gamma   90.00
#
_symmetry.space_group_name_H-M   'P 1'
#
loop_
_entity.id
_entity.type
_entity.pdbx_description
1 polymer ?
#
loop_
_entity_poly.entity_id
_entity_poly.type
_entity_poly.pdbx_seq_one_letter_code
_entity_poly.pdbx_strand_id
1 'polypeptide(L)'
;EAIDFLRFNAYYISEVYNHQPSSDKSSINRLEYRPLEGFVFAVTPFNFTAIASNLNMSPVLMGNTVVWKPATTAILSNYILMKVYKEAGLPDGVINFIPGKGSAIGNIVLNHPMLAGIHFTGSTATFNQFWKTVSNNIGHYRSYPKLIGETGGKDFMFLHSSANINEAVTAAVRGAFEFQGQKCSAASRAYIPQSLWPEFKSKMTATLKEIKQGDPTDYETFINAVIDEASFDNIMQYINQAKTSDKAEIIWGGKGDKSRGYFVEPTVILTTDPHFVTMEEEIFGPVLTIYVYPDNKFNETLEICNSTSPYALTGAIFATDRMALNHACRVLRYAAGNLYFNDKPTGAVVGQQPFGGARASGTNDKAGGPLNLIRWTSPRTIKENLIPPVDYKYPYMTNGDSK
;
A
#
# COMPACT_ATOMS: atom_id res chain seq x y z
N GLU A 1 9.88 -6.78 -10.81
CA GLU A 1 9.15 -5.66 -10.15
C GLU A 1 10.11 -4.59 -9.60
N ALA A 2 11.17 -4.94 -8.82
CA ALA A 2 12.15 -3.96 -8.34
C ALA A 2 12.81 -3.19 -9.50
N ILE A 3 13.20 -3.88 -10.56
CA ILE A 3 13.74 -3.28 -11.79
C ILE A 3 12.71 -2.36 -12.46
N ASP A 4 11.45 -2.74 -12.45
CA ASP A 4 10.37 -1.94 -13.05
C ASP A 4 10.17 -0.64 -12.26
N PHE A 5 10.16 -0.70 -10.91
CA PHE A 5 10.16 0.52 -10.09
C PHE A 5 11.28 1.47 -10.47
N LEU A 6 12.51 0.97 -10.60
CA LEU A 6 13.68 1.80 -10.95
C LEU A 6 13.50 2.44 -12.35
N ARG A 7 13.10 1.65 -13.34
CA ARG A 7 12.93 2.12 -14.73
C ARG A 7 11.79 3.14 -14.86
N PHE A 8 10.61 2.84 -14.29
CA PHE A 8 9.48 3.75 -14.35
C PHE A 8 9.72 5.02 -13.53
N ASN A 9 10.34 4.93 -12.34
CA ASN A 9 10.69 6.12 -11.58
C ASN A 9 11.68 6.99 -12.33
N ALA A 10 12.71 6.42 -12.99
CA ALA A 10 13.65 7.18 -13.83
C ALA A 10 12.94 7.89 -15.00
N TYR A 11 11.96 7.25 -15.62
CA TYR A 11 11.11 7.88 -16.64
C TYR A 11 10.28 9.03 -16.05
N TYR A 12 9.58 8.80 -14.94
CA TYR A 12 8.70 9.81 -14.32
C TYR A 12 9.45 11.02 -13.76
N ILE A 13 10.74 10.90 -13.41
CA ILE A 13 11.55 12.06 -13.00
C ILE A 13 11.60 13.11 -14.12
N SER A 14 11.80 12.68 -15.36
CA SER A 14 11.83 13.61 -16.49
C SER A 14 10.50 14.31 -16.68
N GLU A 15 9.37 13.62 -16.48
CA GLU A 15 8.04 14.22 -16.51
C GLU A 15 7.84 15.26 -15.39
N VAL A 16 8.27 14.93 -14.17
CA VAL A 16 8.20 15.86 -13.02
C VAL A 16 9.02 17.12 -13.31
N TYR A 17 10.24 16.98 -13.83
CA TYR A 17 11.12 18.11 -14.11
C TYR A 17 10.66 18.97 -15.31
N ASN A 18 9.90 18.40 -16.21
CA ASN A 18 9.28 19.14 -17.31
C ASN A 18 8.10 20.03 -16.87
N HIS A 19 7.57 19.81 -15.65
CA HIS A 19 6.52 20.67 -15.12
C HIS A 19 7.11 21.99 -14.64
N GLN A 20 7.07 23.01 -15.52
CA GLN A 20 7.65 24.32 -15.30
C GLN A 20 6.60 25.44 -15.39
N PRO A 21 6.77 26.56 -14.65
CA PRO A 21 5.89 27.71 -14.76
C PRO A 21 6.06 28.43 -16.10
N SER A 22 5.06 29.19 -16.49
CA SER A 22 5.15 30.03 -17.69
C SER A 22 6.12 31.18 -17.49
N SER A 23 6.84 31.54 -18.57
CA SER A 23 7.68 32.73 -18.70
C SER A 23 7.04 33.71 -19.68
N ASP A 24 7.42 34.99 -19.59
CA ASP A 24 7.00 36.04 -20.54
C ASP A 24 8.21 36.72 -21.20
N LYS A 25 7.96 37.78 -21.98
CA LYS A 25 9.03 38.50 -22.71
C LYS A 25 9.99 39.26 -21.76
N SER A 26 9.55 39.54 -20.54
CA SER A 26 10.30 40.34 -19.56
C SER A 26 10.92 39.50 -18.48
N SER A 27 10.47 38.24 -18.29
CA SER A 27 10.94 37.38 -17.20
C SER A 27 11.02 35.92 -17.58
N ILE A 28 12.04 35.26 -17.06
CA ILE A 28 12.21 33.80 -17.09
C ILE A 28 11.82 33.25 -15.71
N ASN A 29 10.88 32.33 -15.69
CA ASN A 29 10.44 31.65 -14.48
C ASN A 29 10.77 30.16 -14.55
N ARG A 30 11.30 29.58 -13.50
CA ARG A 30 11.62 28.17 -13.40
C ARG A 30 11.44 27.61 -12.01
N LEU A 31 11.11 26.33 -11.93
CA LEU A 31 11.18 25.52 -10.72
C LEU A 31 12.49 24.74 -10.70
N GLU A 32 13.20 24.82 -9.61
CA GLU A 32 14.30 23.94 -9.29
C GLU A 32 13.81 22.90 -8.27
N TYR A 33 13.78 21.64 -8.68
CA TYR A 33 13.37 20.51 -7.82
C TYR A 33 14.55 20.05 -6.96
N ARG A 34 14.78 20.77 -5.87
CA ARG A 34 15.85 20.44 -4.91
C ARG A 34 15.49 19.19 -4.11
N PRO A 35 16.46 18.38 -3.66
CA PRO A 35 16.24 17.38 -2.62
C PRO A 35 15.78 18.06 -1.30
N LEU A 36 15.30 17.24 -0.38
CA LEU A 36 14.96 17.70 0.98
C LEU A 36 16.24 18.11 1.74
N GLU A 37 16.15 19.08 2.62
CA GLU A 37 17.28 19.51 3.46
C GLU A 37 17.41 18.56 4.67
N GLY A 38 18.20 17.49 4.49
CA GLY A 38 18.40 16.42 5.47
C GLY A 38 18.38 15.04 4.84
N PHE A 39 17.95 14.04 5.58
CA PHE A 39 17.86 12.65 5.12
C PHE A 39 16.44 12.08 5.23
N VAL A 40 16.18 11.05 4.45
CA VAL A 40 14.93 10.28 4.51
C VAL A 40 15.15 9.00 5.31
N PHE A 41 14.24 8.71 6.24
CA PHE A 41 14.21 7.45 6.99
C PHE A 41 13.30 6.45 6.26
N ALA A 42 13.88 5.46 5.60
CA ALA A 42 13.15 4.39 4.94
C ALA A 42 13.01 3.19 5.89
N VAL A 43 11.78 2.83 6.22
CA VAL A 43 11.45 1.65 7.04
C VAL A 43 10.65 0.69 6.18
N THR A 44 11.22 -0.47 5.89
CA THR A 44 10.72 -1.36 4.85
C THR A 44 10.14 -2.65 5.41
N PRO A 45 9.09 -3.22 4.76
CA PRO A 45 8.38 -4.39 5.23
C PRO A 45 9.15 -5.69 4.95
N PHE A 46 8.63 -6.81 5.47
CA PHE A 46 9.24 -8.12 5.25
C PHE A 46 8.72 -8.82 3.98
N ASN A 47 7.51 -8.49 3.55
CA ASN A 47 6.79 -9.29 2.57
C ASN A 47 7.27 -9.10 1.12
N PHE A 48 7.78 -7.92 0.74
CA PHE A 48 8.25 -7.67 -0.62
C PHE A 48 9.57 -6.89 -0.67
N THR A 49 10.63 -7.53 -1.12
CA THR A 49 11.93 -6.89 -1.37
C THR A 49 11.84 -5.81 -2.47
N ALA A 50 10.93 -5.96 -3.43
CA ALA A 50 10.66 -4.94 -4.45
C ALA A 50 10.14 -3.63 -3.85
N ILE A 51 9.25 -3.71 -2.85
CA ILE A 51 8.77 -2.54 -2.10
C ILE A 51 9.91 -1.90 -1.33
N ALA A 52 10.76 -2.72 -0.67
CA ALA A 52 11.94 -2.22 0.03
C ALA A 52 12.87 -1.45 -0.92
N SER A 53 13.06 -1.94 -2.15
CA SER A 53 13.80 -1.24 -3.20
C SER A 53 13.20 0.14 -3.50
N ASN A 54 11.89 0.22 -3.72
CA ASN A 54 11.23 1.46 -4.07
C ASN A 54 11.26 2.48 -2.92
N LEU A 55 11.10 2.05 -1.66
CA LEU A 55 11.14 2.95 -0.51
C LEU A 55 12.48 3.67 -0.37
N ASN A 56 13.57 3.03 -0.75
CA ASN A 56 14.90 3.61 -0.74
C ASN A 56 15.17 4.44 -2.00
N MET A 57 14.88 3.87 -3.16
CA MET A 57 15.32 4.44 -4.42
C MET A 57 14.46 5.60 -4.92
N SER A 58 13.18 5.67 -4.59
CA SER A 58 12.36 6.83 -4.99
C SER A 58 12.87 8.15 -4.38
N PRO A 59 13.22 8.28 -3.08
CA PRO A 59 13.88 9.48 -2.57
C PRO A 59 15.31 9.66 -3.12
N VAL A 60 16.09 8.59 -3.31
CA VAL A 60 17.45 8.68 -3.85
C VAL A 60 17.44 9.25 -5.27
N LEU A 61 16.55 8.77 -6.12
CA LEU A 61 16.41 9.26 -7.50
C LEU A 61 16.01 10.75 -7.57
N MET A 62 15.39 11.28 -6.51
CA MET A 62 15.09 12.72 -6.36
C MET A 62 16.20 13.49 -5.62
N GLY A 63 17.40 12.89 -5.44
CA GLY A 63 18.60 13.53 -4.92
C GLY A 63 18.79 13.44 -3.40
N ASN A 64 17.99 12.65 -2.68
CA ASN A 64 18.08 12.53 -1.22
C ASN A 64 19.04 11.42 -0.79
N THR A 65 19.56 11.54 0.44
CA THR A 65 20.21 10.43 1.15
C THR A 65 19.20 9.69 2.02
N VAL A 66 19.46 8.40 2.27
CA VAL A 66 18.55 7.52 2.98
C VAL A 66 19.23 6.79 4.12
N VAL A 67 18.59 6.77 5.28
CA VAL A 67 18.84 5.82 6.37
C VAL A 67 17.81 4.70 6.23
N TRP A 68 18.26 3.50 5.94
CA TRP A 68 17.41 2.35 5.65
C TRP A 68 17.37 1.35 6.80
N LYS A 69 16.22 1.20 7.42
CA LYS A 69 15.94 0.17 8.42
C LYS A 69 15.08 -0.94 7.81
N PRO A 70 15.64 -2.12 7.47
CA PRO A 70 14.87 -3.25 6.96
C PRO A 70 14.06 -3.93 8.07
N ALA A 71 13.00 -4.67 7.69
CA ALA A 71 12.37 -5.60 8.60
C ALA A 71 13.38 -6.68 9.05
N THR A 72 13.32 -7.08 10.32
CA THR A 72 14.30 -8.01 10.90
C THR A 72 14.26 -9.37 10.20
N THR A 73 13.08 -9.85 9.83
CA THR A 73 12.88 -11.12 9.13
C THR A 73 13.27 -11.11 7.65
N ALA A 74 13.57 -9.92 7.08
CA ALA A 74 13.97 -9.74 5.69
C ALA A 74 15.38 -9.12 5.54
N ILE A 75 16.21 -9.15 6.58
CA ILE A 75 17.56 -8.55 6.55
C ILE A 75 18.40 -9.12 5.40
N LEU A 76 18.39 -10.45 5.22
CA LEU A 76 19.25 -11.11 4.23
C LEU A 76 18.93 -10.66 2.79
N SER A 77 17.66 -10.69 2.38
CA SER A 77 17.25 -10.28 1.04
C SER A 77 17.55 -8.80 0.77
N ASN A 78 17.31 -7.95 1.79
CA ASN A 78 17.59 -6.52 1.70
C ASN A 78 19.10 -6.21 1.70
N TYR A 79 19.90 -6.99 2.40
CA TYR A 79 21.36 -6.88 2.36
C TYR A 79 21.92 -7.25 0.99
N ILE A 80 21.39 -8.32 0.38
CA ILE A 80 21.76 -8.70 -0.99
C ILE A 80 21.38 -7.56 -1.96
N LEU A 81 20.20 -6.97 -1.82
CA LEU A 81 19.79 -5.83 -2.63
C LEU A 81 20.74 -4.63 -2.47
N MET A 82 21.18 -4.33 -1.23
CA MET A 82 22.19 -3.29 -0.98
C MET A 82 23.53 -3.58 -1.66
N LYS A 83 23.95 -4.84 -1.71
CA LYS A 83 25.16 -5.25 -2.48
C LYS A 83 25.00 -5.00 -3.97
N VAL A 84 23.82 -5.36 -4.53
CA VAL A 84 23.51 -5.10 -5.95
C VAL A 84 23.60 -3.61 -6.26
N TYR A 85 23.10 -2.73 -5.39
CA TYR A 85 23.23 -1.28 -5.57
C TYR A 85 24.68 -0.81 -5.57
N LYS A 86 25.52 -1.32 -4.66
CA LYS A 86 26.93 -0.98 -4.62
C LYS A 86 27.67 -1.44 -5.88
N GLU A 87 27.42 -2.66 -6.33
CA GLU A 87 28.00 -3.20 -7.57
C GLU A 87 27.52 -2.41 -8.81
N ALA A 88 26.28 -1.91 -8.78
CA ALA A 88 25.75 -1.02 -9.82
C ALA A 88 26.34 0.41 -9.78
N GLY A 89 27.20 0.74 -8.82
CA GLY A 89 27.88 2.03 -8.71
C GLY A 89 27.20 3.05 -7.80
N LEU A 90 26.27 2.63 -6.93
CA LEU A 90 25.69 3.55 -5.93
C LEU A 90 26.80 4.05 -4.99
N PRO A 91 27.06 5.38 -4.88
CA PRO A 91 28.09 5.93 -4.01
C PRO A 91 27.84 5.63 -2.54
N ASP A 92 28.89 5.47 -1.76
CA ASP A 92 28.82 5.31 -0.31
C ASP A 92 28.17 6.54 0.34
N GLY A 93 27.34 6.29 1.36
CA GLY A 93 26.62 7.34 2.10
C GLY A 93 25.27 7.75 1.49
N VAL A 94 24.96 7.36 0.24
CA VAL A 94 23.64 7.66 -0.38
C VAL A 94 22.55 6.83 0.30
N ILE A 95 22.75 5.51 0.44
CA ILE A 95 21.89 4.64 1.24
C ILE A 95 22.72 4.04 2.37
N ASN A 96 22.27 4.26 3.61
CA ASN A 96 22.90 3.76 4.82
C ASN A 96 22.05 2.64 5.40
N PHE A 97 22.45 1.39 5.19
CA PHE A 97 21.73 0.20 5.63
C PHE A 97 21.99 -0.09 7.11
N ILE A 98 20.95 0.02 7.95
CA ILE A 98 21.06 -0.12 9.41
C ILE A 98 20.08 -1.20 9.90
N PRO A 99 20.53 -2.48 9.97
CA PRO A 99 19.73 -3.55 10.56
C PRO A 99 19.69 -3.43 12.08
N GLY A 100 18.55 -3.78 12.69
CA GLY A 100 18.41 -3.80 14.15
C GLY A 100 16.99 -3.61 14.63
N LYS A 101 16.86 -3.54 15.97
CA LYS A 101 15.54 -3.35 16.61
C LYS A 101 14.96 -1.99 16.27
N GLY A 102 13.69 -1.99 15.83
CA GLY A 102 12.98 -0.78 15.41
C GLY A 102 12.93 0.31 16.47
N SER A 103 12.71 -0.05 17.75
CA SER A 103 12.66 0.90 18.86
C SER A 103 14.02 1.60 19.11
N ALA A 104 15.13 0.88 19.00
CA ALA A 104 16.46 1.44 19.23
C ALA A 104 16.84 2.44 18.13
N ILE A 105 16.68 2.03 16.86
CA ILE A 105 17.00 2.88 15.69
C ILE A 105 16.01 4.03 15.59
N GLY A 106 14.71 3.75 15.73
CA GLY A 106 13.66 4.75 15.63
C GLY A 106 13.81 5.90 16.62
N ASN A 107 14.14 5.59 17.88
CA ASN A 107 14.37 6.63 18.89
C ASN A 107 15.49 7.62 18.54
N ILE A 108 16.55 7.15 17.87
CA ILE A 108 17.66 8.02 17.47
C ILE A 108 17.27 8.81 16.22
N VAL A 109 16.77 8.13 15.19
CA VAL A 109 16.50 8.71 13.87
C VAL A 109 15.35 9.72 13.94
N LEU A 110 14.25 9.37 14.63
CA LEU A 110 13.07 10.23 14.73
C LEU A 110 13.32 11.51 15.55
N ASN A 111 14.33 11.54 16.41
CA ASN A 111 14.71 12.73 17.17
C ASN A 111 15.88 13.50 16.54
N HIS A 112 16.35 13.11 15.36
CA HIS A 112 17.47 13.79 14.72
C HIS A 112 17.00 15.06 14.02
N PRO A 113 17.63 16.25 14.25
CA PRO A 113 17.17 17.53 13.70
C PRO A 113 17.18 17.59 12.17
N MET A 114 18.00 16.77 11.51
CA MET A 114 18.08 16.68 10.03
C MET A 114 17.16 15.61 9.45
N LEU A 115 16.20 15.05 10.21
CA LEU A 115 15.16 14.19 9.63
C LEU A 115 14.27 15.04 8.72
N ALA A 116 14.32 14.76 7.41
CA ALA A 116 13.57 15.51 6.41
C ALA A 116 12.37 14.74 5.83
N GLY A 117 12.33 13.42 6.03
CA GLY A 117 11.19 12.61 5.62
C GLY A 117 11.24 11.19 6.16
N ILE A 118 10.08 10.55 6.16
CA ILE A 118 9.89 9.14 6.51
C ILE A 118 9.19 8.48 5.33
N HIS A 119 9.80 7.41 4.79
CA HIS A 119 9.17 6.54 3.81
C HIS A 119 8.94 5.17 4.44
N PHE A 120 7.68 4.85 4.69
CA PHE A 120 7.29 3.73 5.53
C PHE A 120 6.35 2.77 4.82
N THR A 121 6.60 1.47 4.99
CA THR A 121 5.58 0.44 4.76
C THR A 121 5.63 -0.55 5.92
N GLY A 122 4.50 -0.75 6.58
CA GLY A 122 4.38 -1.63 7.73
C GLY A 122 3.06 -1.44 8.48
N SER A 123 3.04 -1.73 9.80
CA SER A 123 1.79 -1.66 10.57
C SER A 123 1.30 -0.23 10.78
N THR A 124 -0.02 -0.04 10.74
CA THR A 124 -0.71 1.23 11.03
C THR A 124 -0.31 1.79 12.40
N ALA A 125 -0.20 0.92 13.41
CA ALA A 125 0.20 1.33 14.76
C ALA A 125 1.60 1.97 14.79
N THR A 126 2.57 1.40 14.07
CA THR A 126 3.92 1.97 13.95
C THR A 126 3.90 3.31 13.22
N PHE A 127 3.15 3.43 12.13
CA PHE A 127 3.05 4.69 11.40
C PHE A 127 2.38 5.80 12.24
N ASN A 128 1.34 5.46 12.98
CA ASN A 128 0.70 6.38 13.92
C ASN A 128 1.68 6.84 15.02
N GLN A 129 2.58 5.94 15.47
CA GLN A 129 3.63 6.32 16.42
C GLN A 129 4.66 7.29 15.81
N PHE A 130 5.00 7.11 14.53
CA PHE A 130 5.87 8.08 13.82
C PHE A 130 5.22 9.45 13.73
N TRP A 131 3.94 9.53 13.37
CA TRP A 131 3.19 10.78 13.38
C TRP A 131 3.22 11.49 14.73
N LYS A 132 2.93 10.73 15.81
CA LYS A 132 2.98 11.27 17.18
C LYS A 132 4.36 11.78 17.55
N THR A 133 5.42 11.01 17.26
CA THR A 133 6.79 11.40 17.59
C THR A 133 7.22 12.65 16.82
N VAL A 134 6.96 12.69 15.51
CA VAL A 134 7.29 13.85 14.66
C VAL A 134 6.51 15.10 15.10
N SER A 135 5.22 14.96 15.39
CA SER A 135 4.39 16.06 15.88
C SER A 135 4.91 16.64 17.20
N ASN A 136 5.29 15.79 18.14
CA ASN A 136 5.82 16.24 19.44
C ASN A 136 7.19 16.95 19.32
N ASN A 137 7.95 16.63 18.27
CA ASN A 137 9.29 17.19 18.04
C ASN A 137 9.31 18.27 16.95
N ILE A 138 8.17 18.77 16.50
CA ILE A 138 8.05 19.57 15.27
C ILE A 138 8.95 20.82 15.27
N GLY A 139 9.17 21.45 16.40
CA GLY A 139 10.05 22.61 16.55
C GLY A 139 11.55 22.29 16.57
N HIS A 140 11.93 21.02 16.63
CA HIS A 140 13.32 20.58 16.68
C HIS A 140 13.93 20.32 15.30
N TYR A 141 13.11 20.03 14.30
CA TYR A 141 13.59 19.70 12.95
C TYR A 141 14.00 20.94 12.16
N ARG A 142 15.00 20.78 11.30
CA ARG A 142 15.47 21.81 10.37
C ARG A 142 14.39 22.25 9.38
N SER A 143 13.57 21.30 8.92
CA SER A 143 12.39 21.52 8.09
C SER A 143 11.29 20.56 8.50
N TYR A 144 10.03 20.82 8.14
CA TYR A 144 8.91 19.91 8.43
C TYR A 144 9.12 18.58 7.73
N PRO A 145 9.33 17.46 8.45
CA PRO A 145 9.50 16.15 7.83
C PRO A 145 8.28 15.74 7.03
N LYS A 146 8.50 15.16 5.85
CA LYS A 146 7.42 14.56 5.04
C LYS A 146 7.18 13.13 5.49
N LEU A 147 5.95 12.82 5.86
CA LEU A 147 5.56 11.47 6.24
C LEU A 147 4.78 10.84 5.10
N ILE A 148 5.36 9.83 4.49
CA ILE A 148 4.77 9.03 3.41
C ILE A 148 4.73 7.59 3.89
N GLY A 149 3.53 7.01 3.96
CA GLY A 149 3.32 5.69 4.51
C GLY A 149 2.25 4.90 3.78
N GLU A 150 2.55 3.62 3.59
CA GLU A 150 1.61 2.57 3.22
C GLU A 150 1.49 1.61 4.41
N THR A 151 0.27 1.39 4.86
CA THR A 151 0.01 0.60 6.05
C THR A 151 -0.92 -0.57 5.74
N GLY A 152 -1.62 -1.09 6.74
CA GLY A 152 -2.49 -2.24 6.60
C GLY A 152 -3.65 -2.06 5.64
N GLY A 153 -4.29 -3.16 5.30
CA GLY A 153 -5.49 -3.24 4.50
C GLY A 153 -6.51 -4.24 5.07
N LYS A 154 -7.76 -4.05 4.70
CA LYS A 154 -8.85 -5.02 4.92
C LYS A 154 -9.66 -5.09 3.64
N ASP A 155 -9.04 -5.65 2.63
CA ASP A 155 -9.43 -5.49 1.25
C ASP A 155 -10.61 -6.38 0.90
N PHE A 156 -11.53 -5.80 0.14
CA PHE A 156 -12.81 -6.42 -0.12
C PHE A 156 -12.93 -6.97 -1.54
N MET A 157 -13.73 -8.02 -1.65
CA MET A 157 -14.36 -8.46 -2.90
C MET A 157 -15.86 -8.28 -2.76
N PHE A 158 -16.47 -7.54 -3.67
CA PHE A 158 -17.89 -7.29 -3.69
C PHE A 158 -18.52 -7.86 -4.97
N LEU A 159 -19.38 -8.85 -4.85
CA LEU A 159 -20.05 -9.48 -5.97
C LEU A 159 -21.47 -8.95 -6.12
N HIS A 160 -21.84 -8.54 -7.32
CA HIS A 160 -23.23 -8.33 -7.73
C HIS A 160 -23.82 -9.64 -8.26
N SER A 161 -25.15 -9.79 -8.28
CA SER A 161 -25.84 -11.00 -8.77
C SER A 161 -25.54 -11.35 -10.25
N SER A 162 -25.03 -10.39 -11.02
CA SER A 162 -24.55 -10.60 -12.39
C SER A 162 -23.09 -11.04 -12.52
N ALA A 163 -22.38 -11.27 -11.41
CA ALA A 163 -20.96 -11.63 -11.44
C ALA A 163 -20.72 -12.99 -12.07
N ASN A 164 -19.59 -13.14 -12.78
CA ASN A 164 -19.12 -14.44 -13.24
C ASN A 164 -18.47 -15.19 -12.05
N ILE A 165 -19.08 -16.29 -11.67
CA ILE A 165 -18.65 -17.07 -10.49
C ILE A 165 -17.26 -17.67 -10.68
N ASN A 166 -16.91 -18.16 -11.87
CA ASN A 166 -15.59 -18.77 -12.11
C ASN A 166 -14.46 -17.74 -11.94
N GLU A 167 -14.66 -16.53 -12.47
CA GLU A 167 -13.72 -15.41 -12.31
C GLU A 167 -13.61 -15.00 -10.83
N ALA A 168 -14.73 -14.87 -10.15
CA ALA A 168 -14.78 -14.47 -8.75
C ALA A 168 -14.13 -15.50 -7.81
N VAL A 169 -14.36 -16.80 -8.02
CA VAL A 169 -13.71 -17.88 -7.25
C VAL A 169 -12.20 -17.88 -7.46
N THR A 170 -11.75 -17.79 -8.71
CA THR A 170 -10.32 -17.73 -9.03
C THR A 170 -9.65 -16.51 -8.38
N ALA A 171 -10.30 -15.36 -8.47
CA ALA A 171 -9.82 -14.13 -7.84
C ALA A 171 -9.81 -14.21 -6.31
N ALA A 172 -10.81 -14.85 -5.69
CA ALA A 172 -10.86 -15.07 -4.24
C ALA A 172 -9.71 -15.96 -3.77
N VAL A 173 -9.48 -17.09 -4.43
CA VAL A 173 -8.41 -18.03 -4.08
C VAL A 173 -7.03 -17.38 -4.26
N ARG A 174 -6.76 -16.77 -5.41
CA ARG A 174 -5.50 -16.08 -5.65
C ARG A 174 -5.35 -14.85 -4.75
N GLY A 175 -6.39 -14.05 -4.62
CA GLY A 175 -6.35 -12.82 -3.83
C GLY A 175 -6.13 -13.04 -2.34
N ALA A 176 -6.71 -14.09 -1.77
CA ALA A 176 -6.65 -14.37 -0.35
C ALA A 176 -5.44 -15.23 0.07
N PHE A 177 -4.99 -16.16 -0.79
CA PHE A 177 -4.07 -17.22 -0.36
C PHE A 177 -2.70 -17.20 -1.03
N GLU A 178 -2.53 -16.53 -2.19
CA GLU A 178 -1.20 -16.29 -2.74
C GLU A 178 -0.30 -15.66 -1.68
N PHE A 179 0.94 -16.15 -1.57
CA PHE A 179 1.91 -15.65 -0.60
C PHE A 179 1.38 -15.67 0.85
N GLN A 180 0.57 -16.71 1.18
CA GLN A 180 -0.02 -16.94 2.50
C GLN A 180 -0.92 -15.79 3.01
N GLY A 181 -1.48 -14.99 2.10
CA GLY A 181 -2.24 -13.79 2.45
C GLY A 181 -1.41 -12.68 3.13
N GLN A 182 -0.06 -12.78 3.10
CA GLN A 182 0.85 -11.79 3.69
C GLN A 182 1.07 -10.58 2.77
N LYS A 183 -0.04 -10.04 2.28
CA LYS A 183 -0.09 -8.85 1.45
C LYS A 183 -1.01 -7.83 2.10
N CYS A 184 -0.58 -6.58 2.16
CA CYS A 184 -1.45 -5.50 2.62
C CYS A 184 -2.73 -5.39 1.78
N SER A 185 -2.69 -5.83 0.51
CA SER A 185 -3.79 -5.84 -0.46
C SER A 185 -4.47 -7.20 -0.63
N ALA A 186 -4.21 -8.20 0.23
CA ALA A 186 -4.85 -9.50 0.11
C ALA A 186 -6.38 -9.41 0.26
N ALA A 187 -7.13 -10.15 -0.56
CA ALA A 187 -8.57 -10.32 -0.37
C ALA A 187 -8.82 -10.96 0.99
N SER A 188 -9.38 -10.22 1.92
CA SER A 188 -9.56 -10.68 3.30
C SER A 188 -11.01 -10.70 3.75
N ARG A 189 -11.91 -10.04 3.01
CA ARG A 189 -13.35 -10.09 3.19
C ARG A 189 -14.09 -10.12 1.85
N ALA A 190 -15.20 -10.85 1.78
CA ALA A 190 -16.00 -10.92 0.58
C ALA A 190 -17.49 -10.76 0.90
N TYR A 191 -18.20 -10.05 0.04
CA TYR A 191 -19.64 -9.86 0.08
C TYR A 191 -20.25 -10.56 -1.13
N ILE A 192 -21.07 -11.60 -0.88
CA ILE A 192 -21.58 -12.47 -1.93
C ILE A 192 -23.12 -12.47 -1.88
N PRO A 193 -23.82 -12.23 -3.00
CA PRO A 193 -25.29 -12.30 -3.01
C PRO A 193 -25.77 -13.73 -2.80
N GLN A 194 -26.89 -13.87 -2.12
CA GLN A 194 -27.45 -15.17 -1.73
C GLN A 194 -27.72 -16.08 -2.93
N SER A 195 -28.09 -15.54 -4.07
CA SER A 195 -28.33 -16.30 -5.29
C SER A 195 -27.06 -16.99 -5.83
N LEU A 196 -25.88 -16.38 -5.67
CA LEU A 196 -24.61 -16.92 -6.15
C LEU A 196 -23.89 -17.82 -5.12
N TRP A 197 -24.26 -17.73 -3.85
CA TRP A 197 -23.53 -18.38 -2.77
C TRP A 197 -23.39 -19.91 -2.91
N PRO A 198 -24.44 -20.71 -3.23
CA PRO A 198 -24.31 -22.16 -3.31
C PRO A 198 -23.27 -22.59 -4.35
N GLU A 199 -23.28 -21.99 -5.53
CA GLU A 199 -22.34 -22.30 -6.61
C GLU A 199 -20.92 -21.80 -6.26
N PHE A 200 -20.80 -20.59 -5.74
CA PHE A 200 -19.53 -20.04 -5.28
C PHE A 200 -18.88 -20.93 -4.23
N LYS A 201 -19.62 -21.31 -3.17
CA LYS A 201 -19.14 -22.22 -2.11
C LYS A 201 -18.65 -23.55 -2.70
N SER A 202 -19.43 -24.17 -3.57
CA SER A 202 -19.10 -25.45 -4.18
C SER A 202 -17.80 -25.38 -4.99
N LYS A 203 -17.68 -24.39 -5.87
CA LYS A 203 -16.49 -24.22 -6.73
C LYS A 203 -15.26 -23.84 -5.91
N MET A 204 -15.41 -22.94 -4.93
CA MET A 204 -14.31 -22.52 -4.06
C MET A 204 -13.76 -23.71 -3.26
N THR A 205 -14.63 -24.50 -2.64
CA THR A 205 -14.18 -25.67 -1.89
C THR A 205 -13.57 -26.75 -2.78
N ALA A 206 -14.05 -26.93 -4.02
CA ALA A 206 -13.41 -27.80 -4.98
C ALA A 206 -11.98 -27.34 -5.33
N THR A 207 -11.80 -26.07 -5.63
CA THR A 207 -10.48 -25.49 -5.92
C THR A 207 -9.53 -25.60 -4.71
N LEU A 208 -10.02 -25.35 -3.50
CA LEU A 208 -9.19 -25.43 -2.29
C LEU A 208 -8.70 -26.85 -1.98
N LYS A 209 -9.42 -27.89 -2.42
CA LYS A 209 -8.96 -29.29 -2.30
C LYS A 209 -7.74 -29.62 -3.16
N GLU A 210 -7.53 -28.88 -4.24
CA GLU A 210 -6.41 -29.07 -5.17
C GLU A 210 -5.16 -28.33 -4.72
N ILE A 211 -5.28 -27.37 -3.79
CA ILE A 211 -4.16 -26.54 -3.34
C ILE A 211 -3.18 -27.38 -2.53
N LYS A 212 -1.94 -27.39 -2.99
CA LYS A 212 -0.80 -27.97 -2.28
C LYS A 212 -0.14 -26.94 -1.38
N GLN A 213 0.02 -27.30 -0.12
CA GLN A 213 0.79 -26.54 0.87
C GLN A 213 2.11 -27.25 1.17
N GLY A 214 3.24 -26.55 1.16
CA GLY A 214 4.53 -27.18 1.37
C GLY A 214 5.74 -26.29 1.15
N ASP A 215 6.84 -26.88 0.67
CA ASP A 215 8.12 -26.25 0.44
C ASP A 215 8.06 -25.26 -0.75
N PRO A 216 8.61 -24.03 -0.63
CA PRO A 216 8.65 -23.06 -1.71
C PRO A 216 9.54 -23.45 -2.90
N THR A 217 10.42 -24.44 -2.73
CA THR A 217 11.25 -24.96 -3.84
C THR A 217 10.52 -25.94 -4.73
N ASP A 218 9.36 -26.42 -4.32
CA ASP A 218 8.47 -27.24 -5.11
C ASP A 218 7.47 -26.37 -5.89
N TYR A 219 7.61 -26.32 -7.21
CA TYR A 219 6.79 -25.49 -8.10
C TYR A 219 5.30 -25.84 -8.14
N GLU A 220 4.90 -27.01 -7.64
CA GLU A 220 3.48 -27.34 -7.45
C GLU A 220 2.88 -26.75 -6.17
N THR A 221 3.70 -26.25 -5.27
CA THR A 221 3.27 -25.65 -4.00
C THR A 221 2.70 -24.26 -4.23
N PHE A 222 1.43 -24.07 -3.90
CA PHE A 222 0.76 -22.77 -4.02
C PHE A 222 0.89 -21.91 -2.76
N ILE A 223 0.92 -22.53 -1.57
CA ILE A 223 0.97 -21.86 -0.28
C ILE A 223 2.06 -22.48 0.61
N ASN A 224 2.80 -21.63 1.32
CA ASN A 224 3.93 -22.01 2.15
C ASN A 224 3.67 -21.68 3.63
N ALA A 225 4.74 -21.64 4.45
CA ALA A 225 4.69 -21.16 5.83
C ALA A 225 4.57 -19.63 5.90
N VAL A 226 3.91 -19.10 6.93
CA VAL A 226 3.95 -17.68 7.26
C VAL A 226 5.30 -17.28 7.84
N ILE A 227 5.58 -15.99 7.95
CA ILE A 227 6.93 -15.46 8.15
C ILE A 227 7.60 -15.87 9.47
N ASP A 228 6.85 -15.95 10.56
CA ASP A 228 7.39 -16.27 11.89
C ASP A 228 6.31 -16.82 12.84
N GLU A 229 6.76 -17.22 14.04
CA GLU A 229 5.89 -17.77 15.08
C GLU A 229 4.84 -16.77 15.58
N ALA A 230 5.21 -15.49 15.70
CA ALA A 230 4.29 -14.45 16.17
C ALA A 230 3.15 -14.25 15.18
N SER A 231 3.43 -14.29 13.88
CA SER A 231 2.42 -14.23 12.80
C SER A 231 1.52 -15.47 12.83
N PHE A 232 2.10 -16.66 12.99
CA PHE A 232 1.34 -17.90 13.11
C PHE A 232 0.36 -17.85 14.31
N ASP A 233 0.85 -17.51 15.49
CA ASP A 233 0.05 -17.49 16.71
C ASP A 233 -1.07 -16.43 16.63
N ASN A 234 -0.78 -15.24 16.06
CA ASN A 234 -1.79 -14.21 15.80
C ASN A 234 -2.89 -14.70 14.84
N ILE A 235 -2.53 -15.31 13.72
CA ILE A 235 -3.50 -15.82 12.75
C ILE A 235 -4.37 -16.92 13.39
N MET A 236 -3.76 -17.85 14.12
CA MET A 236 -4.48 -18.91 14.78
C MET A 236 -5.41 -18.41 15.89
N GLN A 237 -5.09 -17.29 16.54
CA GLN A 237 -5.99 -16.64 17.50
C GLN A 237 -7.30 -16.20 16.81
N TYR A 238 -7.25 -15.53 15.66
CA TYR A 238 -8.45 -15.14 14.91
C TYR A 238 -9.25 -16.34 14.40
N ILE A 239 -8.57 -17.38 13.90
CA ILE A 239 -9.22 -18.61 13.47
C ILE A 239 -9.94 -19.31 14.65
N ASN A 240 -9.30 -19.37 15.81
CA ASN A 240 -9.91 -19.99 17.01
C ASN A 240 -11.08 -19.16 17.55
N GLN A 241 -10.99 -17.82 17.47
CA GLN A 241 -12.12 -16.96 17.80
C GLN A 241 -13.32 -17.22 16.89
N ALA A 242 -13.10 -17.41 15.58
CA ALA A 242 -14.17 -17.75 14.64
C ALA A 242 -14.77 -19.14 14.93
N LYS A 243 -13.95 -20.14 15.30
CA LYS A 243 -14.42 -21.50 15.66
C LYS A 243 -15.33 -21.53 16.88
N THR A 244 -15.14 -20.62 17.82
CA THR A 244 -15.88 -20.59 19.09
C THR A 244 -17.07 -19.63 19.07
N SER A 245 -17.25 -18.86 17.98
CA SER A 245 -18.32 -17.88 17.84
C SER A 245 -19.58 -18.52 17.28
N ASP A 246 -20.74 -18.10 17.78
CA ASP A 246 -22.07 -18.41 17.22
C ASP A 246 -22.40 -17.63 15.94
N LYS A 247 -21.60 -16.60 15.60
CA LYS A 247 -21.75 -15.75 14.43
C LYS A 247 -20.88 -16.17 13.24
N ALA A 248 -20.03 -17.18 13.40
CA ALA A 248 -19.08 -17.58 12.37
C ALA A 248 -18.97 -19.11 12.26
N GLU A 249 -18.72 -19.58 11.05
CA GLU A 249 -18.48 -20.98 10.71
C GLU A 249 -17.21 -21.11 9.86
N ILE A 250 -16.32 -22.04 10.22
CA ILE A 250 -15.20 -22.39 9.36
C ILE A 250 -15.71 -23.36 8.28
N ILE A 251 -15.82 -22.91 7.05
CA ILE A 251 -16.28 -23.74 5.94
C ILE A 251 -15.14 -24.46 5.19
N TRP A 252 -13.89 -24.04 5.43
CA TRP A 252 -12.69 -24.71 4.92
C TRP A 252 -11.47 -24.39 5.79
N GLY A 253 -10.53 -25.34 5.92
CA GLY A 253 -9.25 -25.16 6.62
C GLY A 253 -9.40 -25.02 8.13
N GLY A 254 -8.75 -24.03 8.68
CA GLY A 254 -8.83 -23.70 10.10
C GLY A 254 -7.80 -24.39 10.98
N LYS A 255 -6.82 -25.09 10.39
CA LYS A 255 -5.75 -25.74 11.15
C LYS A 255 -4.42 -25.04 10.91
N GLY A 256 -3.52 -25.20 11.86
CA GLY A 256 -2.13 -24.77 11.76
C GLY A 256 -1.20 -25.84 12.29
N ASP A 257 0.00 -25.94 11.71
CA ASP A 257 1.06 -26.85 12.16
C ASP A 257 2.39 -26.08 12.19
N LYS A 258 3.01 -26.00 13.36
CA LYS A 258 4.32 -25.39 13.56
C LYS A 258 5.43 -26.39 13.89
N SER A 259 5.20 -27.70 13.68
CA SER A 259 6.19 -28.74 13.97
C SER A 259 7.39 -28.72 13.01
N ARG A 260 7.20 -28.30 11.76
CA ARG A 260 8.24 -28.22 10.72
C ARG A 260 8.38 -26.82 10.13
N GLY A 261 7.47 -25.91 10.45
CA GLY A 261 7.38 -24.55 9.94
C GLY A 261 6.03 -23.96 10.33
N TYR A 262 5.86 -22.68 10.15
CA TYR A 262 4.67 -21.94 10.56
C TYR A 262 3.54 -22.05 9.52
N PHE A 263 3.02 -23.27 9.32
CA PHE A 263 2.03 -23.56 8.30
C PHE A 263 0.61 -23.30 8.82
N VAL A 264 -0.14 -22.43 8.14
CA VAL A 264 -1.57 -22.20 8.35
C VAL A 264 -2.32 -22.60 7.10
N GLU A 265 -3.33 -23.47 7.22
CA GLU A 265 -4.17 -23.86 6.07
C GLU A 265 -4.93 -22.64 5.50
N PRO A 266 -5.13 -22.57 4.16
CA PRO A 266 -6.10 -21.64 3.59
C PRO A 266 -7.42 -21.77 4.34
N THR A 267 -7.87 -20.69 4.96
CA THR A 267 -9.03 -20.73 5.86
C THR A 267 -10.14 -19.84 5.34
N VAL A 268 -11.33 -20.40 5.19
CA VAL A 268 -12.53 -19.65 4.77
C VAL A 268 -13.54 -19.65 5.91
N ILE A 269 -13.91 -18.45 6.34
CA ILE A 269 -14.87 -18.18 7.39
C ILE A 269 -16.15 -17.66 6.74
N LEU A 270 -17.31 -18.24 7.06
CA LEU A 270 -18.62 -17.68 6.77
C LEU A 270 -19.12 -16.95 8.03
N THR A 271 -19.57 -15.72 7.90
CA THR A 271 -20.16 -14.99 9.03
C THR A 271 -21.57 -14.50 8.72
N THR A 272 -22.41 -14.43 9.74
CA THR A 272 -23.73 -13.79 9.72
C THR A 272 -23.68 -12.33 10.14
N ASP A 273 -22.53 -11.89 10.70
CA ASP A 273 -22.32 -10.52 11.17
C ASP A 273 -21.30 -9.79 10.25
N PRO A 274 -21.71 -8.78 9.46
CA PRO A 274 -20.79 -8.06 8.59
C PRO A 274 -19.74 -7.24 9.36
N HIS A 275 -19.87 -7.10 10.66
CA HIS A 275 -18.92 -6.46 11.59
C HIS A 275 -18.17 -7.48 12.47
N PHE A 276 -18.18 -8.75 12.09
CA PHE A 276 -17.37 -9.75 12.79
C PHE A 276 -15.90 -9.36 12.74
N VAL A 277 -15.14 -9.62 13.79
CA VAL A 277 -13.76 -9.17 13.96
C VAL A 277 -12.87 -9.48 12.73
N THR A 278 -13.07 -10.66 12.11
CA THR A 278 -12.31 -11.04 10.91
C THR A 278 -12.79 -10.35 9.63
N MET A 279 -13.87 -9.55 9.65
CA MET A 279 -14.27 -8.62 8.59
C MET A 279 -13.66 -7.23 8.78
N GLU A 280 -13.29 -6.84 10.00
CA GLU A 280 -12.84 -5.49 10.34
C GLU A 280 -11.32 -5.38 10.48
N GLU A 281 -10.67 -6.35 11.14
CA GLU A 281 -9.26 -6.28 11.50
C GLU A 281 -8.36 -6.99 10.48
N GLU A 282 -7.16 -6.42 10.25
CA GLU A 282 -6.13 -7.00 9.40
C GLU A 282 -5.46 -8.19 10.10
N ILE A 283 -5.58 -9.39 9.51
CA ILE A 283 -5.00 -10.62 10.07
C ILE A 283 -3.61 -10.89 9.52
N PHE A 284 -3.36 -10.50 8.28
CA PHE A 284 -2.10 -10.70 7.53
C PHE A 284 -1.72 -12.17 7.36
N GLY A 285 -2.70 -12.99 7.05
CA GLY A 285 -2.59 -14.44 6.90
C GLY A 285 -3.59 -15.02 5.91
N PRO A 286 -3.56 -16.34 5.66
CA PRO A 286 -4.39 -17.00 4.64
C PRO A 286 -5.83 -17.20 5.14
N VAL A 287 -6.53 -16.10 5.42
CA VAL A 287 -7.89 -16.08 5.96
C VAL A 287 -8.78 -15.18 5.13
N LEU A 288 -9.84 -15.75 4.56
CA LEU A 288 -10.91 -15.02 3.88
C LEU A 288 -12.21 -15.15 4.64
N THR A 289 -12.82 -14.04 5.01
CA THR A 289 -14.14 -14.02 5.65
C THR A 289 -15.21 -13.61 4.67
N ILE A 290 -16.30 -14.36 4.60
CA ILE A 290 -17.40 -14.18 3.67
C ILE A 290 -18.67 -13.79 4.42
N TYR A 291 -19.32 -12.73 3.96
CA TYR A 291 -20.66 -12.33 4.34
C TYR A 291 -21.60 -12.52 3.16
N VAL A 292 -22.65 -13.32 3.35
CA VAL A 292 -23.67 -13.56 2.33
C VAL A 292 -24.83 -12.63 2.56
N TYR A 293 -25.17 -11.82 1.55
CA TYR A 293 -26.21 -10.81 1.64
C TYR A 293 -27.43 -11.14 0.74
N PRO A 294 -28.66 -10.76 1.12
CA PRO A 294 -29.85 -10.91 0.28
C PRO A 294 -29.71 -10.06 -1.00
N ASP A 295 -30.07 -10.61 -2.16
CA ASP A 295 -29.90 -9.94 -3.47
C ASP A 295 -30.58 -8.56 -3.55
N ASN A 296 -31.72 -8.38 -2.88
CA ASN A 296 -32.43 -7.11 -2.80
C ASN A 296 -31.77 -6.08 -1.84
N LYS A 297 -30.69 -6.45 -1.14
CA LYS A 297 -29.95 -5.60 -0.21
C LYS A 297 -28.61 -5.09 -0.77
N PHE A 298 -28.47 -5.08 -2.09
CA PHE A 298 -27.24 -4.65 -2.77
C PHE A 298 -26.76 -3.27 -2.31
N ASN A 299 -27.62 -2.26 -2.32
CA ASN A 299 -27.27 -0.89 -1.95
C ASN A 299 -26.90 -0.76 -0.47
N GLU A 300 -27.66 -1.38 0.41
CA GLU A 300 -27.40 -1.38 1.85
C GLU A 300 -26.08 -2.08 2.17
N THR A 301 -25.79 -3.18 1.47
CA THR A 301 -24.53 -3.93 1.66
C THR A 301 -23.32 -3.16 1.13
N LEU A 302 -23.45 -2.35 0.10
CA LEU A 302 -22.39 -1.44 -0.33
C LEU A 302 -22.01 -0.44 0.75
N GLU A 303 -22.99 0.14 1.45
CA GLU A 303 -22.73 1.05 2.58
C GLU A 303 -22.10 0.32 3.77
N ILE A 304 -22.53 -0.90 4.06
CA ILE A 304 -21.88 -1.77 5.05
C ILE A 304 -20.41 -2.00 4.64
N CYS A 305 -20.14 -2.42 3.40
CA CYS A 305 -18.79 -2.62 2.90
C CYS A 305 -17.91 -1.38 3.06
N ASN A 306 -18.46 -0.20 2.78
CA ASN A 306 -17.77 1.09 2.91
C ASN A 306 -17.38 1.42 4.35
N SER A 307 -18.17 0.99 5.33
CA SER A 307 -18.03 1.37 6.75
C SER A 307 -17.43 0.27 7.64
N THR A 308 -17.40 -0.98 7.21
CA THR A 308 -17.00 -2.13 8.03
C THR A 308 -15.58 -2.01 8.60
N SER A 309 -14.65 -1.40 7.88
CA SER A 309 -13.25 -1.33 8.30
C SER A 309 -12.70 0.08 8.17
N PRO A 310 -11.77 0.49 9.04
CA PRO A 310 -11.11 1.79 8.93
C PRO A 310 -10.12 1.88 7.76
N TYR A 311 -9.80 0.75 7.12
CA TYR A 311 -8.86 0.67 6.00
C TYR A 311 -9.51 1.02 4.66
N ALA A 312 -8.69 1.50 3.72
CA ALA A 312 -9.10 1.78 2.35
C ALA A 312 -7.92 1.61 1.39
N LEU A 313 -7.31 0.41 1.37
CA LEU A 313 -6.15 0.13 0.51
C LEU A 313 -6.62 -0.31 -0.87
N THR A 314 -7.20 -1.50 -0.98
CA THR A 314 -7.69 -2.02 -2.25
C THR A 314 -9.10 -2.58 -2.13
N GLY A 315 -9.75 -2.78 -3.28
CA GLY A 315 -11.03 -3.44 -3.37
C GLY A 315 -11.30 -3.96 -4.77
N ALA A 316 -12.21 -4.93 -4.89
CA ALA A 316 -12.63 -5.48 -6.16
C ALA A 316 -14.15 -5.57 -6.24
N ILE A 317 -14.72 -5.25 -7.41
CA ILE A 317 -16.14 -5.36 -7.70
C ILE A 317 -16.33 -6.31 -8.87
N PHE A 318 -17.18 -7.32 -8.71
CA PHE A 318 -17.50 -8.30 -9.73
C PHE A 318 -18.93 -8.14 -10.21
N ALA A 319 -19.11 -7.79 -11.47
CA ALA A 319 -20.40 -7.73 -12.15
C ALA A 319 -20.23 -7.70 -13.67
N THR A 320 -21.17 -8.29 -14.41
CA THR A 320 -21.33 -8.06 -15.85
C THR A 320 -22.29 -6.89 -16.13
N ASP A 321 -23.18 -6.58 -15.19
CA ASP A 321 -24.04 -5.39 -15.27
C ASP A 321 -23.21 -4.12 -15.07
N ARG A 322 -23.09 -3.33 -16.14
CA ARG A 322 -22.30 -2.09 -16.15
C ARG A 322 -22.88 -0.99 -15.26
N MET A 323 -24.21 -0.97 -15.09
CA MET A 323 -24.86 0.02 -14.22
C MET A 323 -24.57 -0.28 -12.75
N ALA A 324 -24.62 -1.57 -12.37
CA ALA A 324 -24.26 -2.02 -11.03
C ALA A 324 -22.78 -1.72 -10.72
N LEU A 325 -21.85 -1.99 -11.65
CA LEU A 325 -20.43 -1.61 -11.51
C LEU A 325 -20.26 -0.11 -11.26
N ASN A 326 -20.87 0.73 -12.09
CA ASN A 326 -20.75 2.18 -11.98
C ASN A 326 -21.37 2.71 -10.68
N HIS A 327 -22.46 2.11 -10.23
CA HIS A 327 -23.11 2.47 -8.97
C HIS A 327 -22.22 2.09 -7.77
N ALA A 328 -21.74 0.84 -7.72
CA ALA A 328 -20.86 0.37 -6.66
C ALA A 328 -19.55 1.19 -6.60
N CYS A 329 -18.96 1.51 -7.75
CA CYS A 329 -17.78 2.38 -7.84
C CYS A 329 -18.02 3.77 -7.21
N ARG A 330 -19.20 4.35 -7.39
CA ARG A 330 -19.54 5.65 -6.78
C ARG A 330 -19.71 5.55 -5.28
N VAL A 331 -20.42 4.54 -4.79
CA VAL A 331 -20.63 4.33 -3.33
C VAL A 331 -19.31 4.04 -2.63
N LEU A 332 -18.48 3.18 -3.21
CA LEU A 332 -17.21 2.75 -2.63
C LEU A 332 -16.00 3.63 -2.99
N ARG A 333 -16.21 4.84 -3.55
CA ARG A 333 -15.14 5.72 -4.05
C ARG A 333 -14.04 6.05 -3.03
N TYR A 334 -14.36 6.02 -1.74
CA TYR A 334 -13.40 6.27 -0.65
C TYR A 334 -13.01 5.01 0.12
N ALA A 335 -13.56 3.84 -0.25
CA ALA A 335 -13.29 2.57 0.41
C ALA A 335 -12.03 1.85 -0.11
N ALA A 336 -11.42 2.35 -1.18
CA ALA A 336 -10.20 1.81 -1.76
C ALA A 336 -9.37 2.89 -2.43
N GLY A 337 -8.04 2.84 -2.27
CA GLY A 337 -7.09 3.63 -3.05
C GLY A 337 -6.88 3.04 -4.45
N ASN A 338 -6.88 1.71 -4.56
CA ASN A 338 -6.88 0.99 -5.84
C ASN A 338 -8.14 0.12 -5.95
N LEU A 339 -8.95 0.34 -6.97
CA LEU A 339 -10.19 -0.39 -7.21
C LEU A 339 -10.10 -1.17 -8.52
N TYR A 340 -10.46 -2.45 -8.46
CA TYR A 340 -10.41 -3.40 -9.57
C TYR A 340 -11.81 -3.85 -9.97
N PHE A 341 -12.05 -4.02 -11.27
CA PHE A 341 -13.29 -4.59 -11.80
C PHE A 341 -13.02 -5.96 -12.39
N ASN A 342 -13.76 -6.97 -11.93
CA ASN A 342 -13.67 -8.36 -12.38
C ASN A 342 -12.23 -8.93 -12.31
N ASP A 343 -11.47 -8.48 -11.30
CA ASP A 343 -10.13 -8.97 -10.99
C ASP A 343 -9.93 -9.02 -9.47
N LYS A 344 -8.89 -9.73 -9.01
CA LYS A 344 -8.53 -9.77 -7.59
C LYS A 344 -8.06 -8.41 -7.10
N PRO A 345 -8.26 -8.06 -5.82
CA PRO A 345 -7.88 -6.74 -5.28
C PRO A 345 -6.37 -6.57 -5.04
N THR A 346 -5.54 -7.47 -5.52
CA THR A 346 -4.08 -7.50 -5.28
C THR A 346 -3.31 -7.75 -6.57
N GLY A 347 -1.99 -7.47 -6.56
CA GLY A 347 -1.11 -7.71 -7.70
C GLY A 347 -1.03 -6.52 -8.65
N ALA A 348 -1.02 -5.30 -8.11
CA ALA A 348 -0.73 -4.09 -8.88
C ALA A 348 0.59 -4.22 -9.65
N VAL A 349 0.59 -3.80 -10.91
CA VAL A 349 1.76 -3.84 -11.80
C VAL A 349 2.34 -2.43 -11.89
N VAL A 350 3.64 -2.31 -11.64
CA VAL A 350 4.36 -1.03 -11.73
C VAL A 350 4.22 -0.43 -13.13
N GLY A 351 3.91 0.85 -13.20
CA GLY A 351 3.63 1.55 -14.47
C GLY A 351 2.19 1.41 -14.98
N GLN A 352 1.37 0.52 -14.38
CA GLN A 352 -0.03 0.34 -14.75
C GLN A 352 -1.00 0.78 -13.65
N GLN A 353 -0.76 0.36 -12.41
CA GLN A 353 -1.58 0.72 -11.27
C GLN A 353 -0.69 1.34 -10.18
N PRO A 354 -0.45 2.66 -10.18
CA PRO A 354 0.23 3.32 -9.06
C PRO A 354 -0.47 3.02 -7.74
N PHE A 355 0.29 2.55 -6.75
CA PHE A 355 -0.26 1.89 -5.57
C PHE A 355 -0.29 2.81 -4.36
N GLY A 356 -1.41 2.83 -3.65
CA GLY A 356 -1.54 3.56 -2.41
C GLY A 356 -2.95 3.52 -1.86
N GLY A 357 -3.05 3.52 -0.52
CA GLY A 357 -4.30 3.47 0.24
C GLY A 357 -4.63 4.76 0.98
N ALA A 358 -5.91 4.99 1.18
CA ALA A 358 -6.46 6.10 1.94
C ALA A 358 -6.89 5.64 3.35
N ARG A 359 -7.52 6.53 4.14
CA ARG A 359 -7.97 6.27 5.52
C ARG A 359 -6.79 5.72 6.36
N ALA A 360 -7.02 4.66 7.13
CA ALA A 360 -5.99 4.01 7.95
C ALA A 360 -4.94 3.21 7.15
N SER A 361 -5.09 3.12 5.82
CA SER A 361 -4.15 2.38 4.96
C SER A 361 -2.98 3.20 4.43
N GLY A 362 -2.89 4.48 4.78
CA GLY A 362 -1.72 5.28 4.43
C GLY A 362 -2.03 6.67 3.88
N THR A 363 -1.02 7.28 3.29
CA THR A 363 -1.05 8.67 2.80
C THR A 363 -1.41 8.79 1.32
N ASN A 364 -1.61 7.65 0.66
CA ASN A 364 -2.07 7.53 -0.74
C ASN A 364 -1.20 8.28 -1.77
N ASP A 365 0.10 8.23 -1.60
CA ASP A 365 1.06 8.95 -2.45
C ASP A 365 1.40 8.22 -3.76
N LYS A 366 0.72 7.12 -4.07
CA LYS A 366 0.80 6.40 -5.36
C LYS A 366 2.21 5.97 -5.74
N ALA A 367 2.76 5.02 -4.98
CA ALA A 367 4.05 4.39 -5.27
C ALA A 367 4.08 3.82 -6.71
N GLY A 368 5.21 3.98 -7.40
CA GLY A 368 5.34 3.61 -8.81
C GLY A 368 4.68 4.61 -9.77
N GLY A 369 4.50 5.86 -9.34
CA GLY A 369 4.00 6.96 -10.14
C GLY A 369 4.65 8.31 -9.79
N PRO A 370 4.46 9.35 -10.60
CA PRO A 370 5.11 10.65 -10.40
C PRO A 370 4.66 11.35 -9.09
N LEU A 371 3.46 11.05 -8.59
CA LEU A 371 2.95 11.64 -7.34
C LEU A 371 3.80 11.26 -6.12
N ASN A 372 4.36 10.05 -6.09
CA ASN A 372 5.27 9.64 -5.02
C ASN A 372 6.61 10.37 -5.11
N LEU A 373 7.16 10.50 -6.32
CA LEU A 373 8.47 11.13 -6.54
C LEU A 373 8.49 12.60 -6.14
N ILE A 374 7.46 13.36 -6.50
CA ILE A 374 7.38 14.79 -6.17
C ILE A 374 7.37 15.07 -4.66
N ARG A 375 6.96 14.10 -3.85
CA ARG A 375 6.99 14.18 -2.39
C ARG A 375 8.43 14.31 -1.86
N TRP A 376 9.40 13.80 -2.58
CA TRP A 376 10.83 13.77 -2.17
C TRP A 376 11.60 15.00 -2.65
N THR A 377 10.90 16.08 -2.98
CA THR A 377 11.52 17.34 -3.41
C THR A 377 11.08 18.52 -2.55
N SER A 378 11.94 19.55 -2.51
CA SER A 378 11.66 20.88 -1.94
C SER A 378 11.81 21.92 -3.06
N PRO A 379 10.78 22.13 -3.90
CA PRO A 379 10.89 23.01 -5.05
C PRO A 379 11.20 24.46 -4.67
N ARG A 380 12.08 25.11 -5.45
CA ARG A 380 12.38 26.53 -5.35
C ARG A 380 11.96 27.23 -6.63
N THR A 381 11.10 28.21 -6.52
CA THR A 381 10.76 29.08 -7.65
C THR A 381 11.83 30.15 -7.82
N ILE A 382 12.31 30.29 -9.05
CA ILE A 382 13.27 31.33 -9.44
C ILE A 382 12.61 32.18 -10.51
N LYS A 383 12.58 33.49 -10.28
CA LYS A 383 12.21 34.50 -11.30
C LYS A 383 13.44 35.33 -11.63
N GLU A 384 13.82 35.35 -12.90
CA GLU A 384 14.82 36.26 -13.45
C GLU A 384 14.12 37.34 -14.27
N ASN A 385 14.18 38.57 -13.81
CA ASN A 385 13.59 39.70 -14.53
C ASN A 385 14.64 40.27 -15.52
N LEU A 386 14.35 40.18 -16.80
CA LEU A 386 15.25 40.66 -17.87
C LEU A 386 15.15 42.17 -18.08
N ILE A 387 14.04 42.78 -17.65
CA ILE A 387 13.77 44.21 -17.75
C ILE A 387 13.26 44.69 -16.37
N PRO A 388 14.15 44.82 -15.36
CA PRO A 388 13.73 45.23 -14.03
C PRO A 388 13.25 46.69 -14.06
N PRO A 389 12.16 47.02 -13.33
CA PRO A 389 11.69 48.37 -13.22
C PRO A 389 12.74 49.25 -12.46
N VAL A 390 12.95 50.45 -12.96
CA VAL A 390 13.87 51.46 -12.40
C VAL A 390 13.13 52.58 -11.68
N ASP A 391 11.80 52.58 -11.70
CA ASP A 391 10.93 53.49 -10.95
C ASP A 391 10.00 52.64 -10.07
N TYR A 392 9.69 53.16 -8.85
CA TYR A 392 8.76 52.52 -7.95
C TYR A 392 7.29 52.65 -8.39
N LYS A 393 7.01 53.66 -9.24
CA LYS A 393 5.65 53.91 -9.74
C LYS A 393 5.20 52.80 -10.72
N TYR A 394 4.04 52.26 -10.49
CA TYR A 394 3.37 51.38 -11.44
C TYR A 394 2.75 52.21 -12.61
N PRO A 395 2.52 51.64 -13.79
CA PRO A 395 1.95 52.36 -14.96
C PRO A 395 0.66 53.10 -14.65
N TYR A 396 -0.19 52.61 -13.77
CA TYR A 396 -1.43 53.30 -13.38
C TYR A 396 -1.21 54.53 -12.49
N MET A 397 -0.03 54.69 -11.90
CA MET A 397 0.36 55.85 -11.05
C MET A 397 0.96 56.99 -11.87
N THR A 398 1.27 56.76 -13.12
CA THR A 398 1.75 57.81 -14.05
C THR A 398 0.54 58.25 -14.91
N ASN A 399 0.16 59.52 -14.74
CA ASN A 399 -0.95 60.12 -15.50
C ASN A 399 -0.74 59.95 -16.98
N GLY A 400 -1.24 58.85 -17.61
CA GLY A 400 -1.49 58.73 -19.02
C GLY A 400 -0.40 59.12 -20.06
N ASP A 401 0.76 59.59 -19.65
CA ASP A 401 1.85 60.08 -20.51
C ASP A 401 2.88 58.97 -20.83
N SER A 402 2.42 57.82 -21.27
CA SER A 402 3.27 56.86 -21.97
C SER A 402 2.72 56.64 -23.37
N LYS A 403 3.23 57.46 -24.27
CA LYS A 403 3.16 57.16 -25.72
C LYS A 403 4.04 55.98 -26.08
#